data_119add67d6e63c324848ac1f896c9a99
#
_entry.id   119add67d6e63c324848ac1f896c9a99
#
_cell.length_a   1.000
_cell.length_b   1.000
_cell.length_c   1.000
_cell.angle_alpha   90.00
_cell.angle_beta   90.00
_cell.angle_gamma   90.00
#
_symmetry.space_group_name_H-M   'P 1'
#
loop_
_entity.id
_entity.type
_entity.pdbx_description
1 polymer ?
#
loop_
_entity_poly.entity_id
_entity_poly.type
_entity_poly.pdbx_seq_one_letter_code
_entity_poly.pdbx_strand_id
1 'polypeptide(L)'
;MIATSLPSPGVIAAAVIGALAIVAALALLIRRRPDAFPLLAVLALPFRLPISTGGRTVNLLIPLYLLIAAGILTRLASRGDSGAADRRRQGRSGERANVSPPWLARLLTPRGLEWLLLGAVVLYGVQALYSADHTKAAENLAFFYIPFGLLFALLRDVQWTRALVLRCLAVAVALAVIFAGIGFIEYYRKSLFLNPKVVAANEYDNYFRVNSLFFDPSIYGRFLALVMIALTTVVLWTRSRRELLIGAGVLAWLMAGMITSFSESSIAALLLGLAVLAAYRWDLLTTVYISGALLAIAAVILLASPASLHFGLKGSGGSANNATSGRTNLVSGGLELFAKRPLEGYGSGSFETEYKRHSDTTAENATSASHTIPVTIAAEQGIPGLAVYLALLLVGFFVLFSGAGRSPPRIALAACFAALVLHTWTYADFLEDPLTWTLLGIGVALARE
;
A
#
# COMPACT_ATOMS: atom_id res chain seq x y z
N MET A 1 32.09 12.04 3.54
CA MET A 1 31.69 11.49 4.83
C MET A 1 31.35 12.67 5.75
N ILE A 2 30.12 13.17 5.73
CA ILE A 2 29.67 14.22 6.65
C ILE A 2 29.12 13.45 7.88
N ALA A 3 29.90 13.42 8.95
CA ALA A 3 29.44 12.96 10.25
C ALA A 3 28.33 13.92 10.68
N THR A 4 27.07 13.53 10.53
CA THR A 4 25.94 14.27 11.10
C THR A 4 25.99 14.07 12.62
N SER A 5 26.58 15.05 13.32
CA SER A 5 26.42 15.19 14.77
C SER A 5 24.93 15.20 15.11
N LEU A 6 24.53 14.47 16.14
CA LEU A 6 23.17 14.54 16.67
C LEU A 6 22.78 16.01 16.87
N PRO A 7 21.58 16.42 16.45
CA PRO A 7 21.14 17.80 16.63
C PRO A 7 21.20 18.19 18.12
N SER A 8 21.53 19.45 18.38
CA SER A 8 21.64 19.94 19.78
C SER A 8 20.32 19.70 20.54
N PRO A 9 20.37 19.48 21.84
CA PRO A 9 19.16 19.27 22.67
C PRO A 9 18.10 20.37 22.47
N GLY A 10 18.52 21.60 22.22
CA GLY A 10 17.62 22.72 21.92
C GLY A 10 16.86 22.56 20.60
N VAL A 11 17.51 22.05 19.56
CA VAL A 11 16.86 21.77 18.25
C VAL A 11 15.87 20.62 18.39
N ILE A 12 16.21 19.58 19.16
CA ILE A 12 15.30 18.45 19.43
C ILE A 12 14.07 18.96 20.21
N ALA A 13 14.28 19.75 21.27
CA ALA A 13 13.18 20.33 22.04
C ALA A 13 12.27 21.22 21.19
N ALA A 14 12.84 22.09 20.34
CA ALA A 14 12.06 22.92 19.43
C ALA A 14 11.25 22.10 18.41
N ALA A 15 11.83 21.03 17.85
CA ALA A 15 11.13 20.12 16.94
C ALA A 15 9.97 19.39 17.63
N VAL A 16 10.15 18.91 18.86
CA VAL A 16 9.10 18.25 19.64
C VAL A 16 7.97 19.22 19.98
N ILE A 17 8.28 20.44 20.43
CA ILE A 17 7.27 21.49 20.70
C ILE A 17 6.50 21.83 19.42
N GLY A 18 7.19 22.01 18.31
CA GLY A 18 6.57 22.25 17.01
C GLY A 18 5.63 21.10 16.58
N ALA A 19 6.06 19.85 16.72
CA ALA A 19 5.24 18.69 16.42
C ALA A 19 3.98 18.63 17.31
N LEU A 20 4.11 18.88 18.62
CA LEU A 20 2.98 18.92 19.56
C LEU A 20 1.99 20.05 19.20
N ALA A 21 2.49 21.22 18.83
CA ALA A 21 1.65 22.33 18.39
C ALA A 21 0.87 21.99 17.11
N ILE A 22 1.52 21.33 16.15
CA ILE A 22 0.87 20.86 14.91
C ILE A 22 -0.20 19.82 15.24
N VAL A 23 0.10 18.83 16.08
CA VAL A 23 -0.87 17.80 16.51
C VAL A 23 -2.09 18.45 17.20
N ALA A 24 -1.86 19.42 18.09
CA ALA A 24 -2.95 20.13 18.75
C ALA A 24 -3.82 20.93 17.77
N ALA A 25 -3.19 21.64 16.82
CA ALA A 25 -3.90 22.39 15.77
C ALA A 25 -4.72 21.45 14.86
N LEU A 26 -4.14 20.32 14.44
CA LEU A 26 -4.82 19.29 13.64
C LEU A 26 -5.98 18.66 14.44
N ALA A 27 -5.80 18.35 15.72
CA ALA A 27 -6.84 17.80 16.57
C ALA A 27 -8.03 18.78 16.71
N LEU A 28 -7.74 20.08 16.89
CA LEU A 28 -8.77 21.13 16.93
C LEU A 28 -9.51 21.25 15.59
N LEU A 29 -8.79 21.17 14.47
CA LEU A 29 -9.38 21.18 13.13
C LEU A 29 -10.30 19.97 12.92
N ILE A 30 -9.84 18.76 13.26
CA ILE A 30 -10.61 17.52 13.13
C ILE A 30 -11.85 17.55 14.01
N ARG A 31 -11.73 18.07 15.24
CA ARG A 31 -12.88 18.25 16.16
C ARG A 31 -13.94 19.19 15.59
N ARG A 32 -13.51 20.28 14.93
CA ARG A 32 -14.42 21.25 14.29
C ARG A 32 -14.99 20.77 12.94
N ARG A 33 -14.20 20.00 12.19
CA ARG A 33 -14.53 19.49 10.86
C ARG A 33 -14.09 18.04 10.73
N PRO A 34 -14.90 17.06 11.11
CA PRO A 34 -14.53 15.63 11.06
C PRO A 34 -14.09 15.14 9.68
N ASP A 35 -14.68 15.71 8.60
CA ASP A 35 -14.29 15.41 7.22
C ASP A 35 -12.83 15.78 6.89
N ALA A 36 -12.20 16.64 7.69
CA ALA A 36 -10.80 17.03 7.48
C ALA A 36 -9.85 15.87 7.67
N PHE A 37 -10.14 14.93 8.59
CA PHE A 37 -9.25 13.80 8.86
C PHE A 37 -9.01 12.92 7.63
N PRO A 38 -10.04 12.35 6.96
CA PRO A 38 -9.83 11.51 5.78
C PRO A 38 -9.23 12.27 4.60
N LEU A 39 -9.56 13.54 4.40
CA LEU A 39 -8.97 14.38 3.35
C LEU A 39 -7.46 14.58 3.56
N LEU A 40 -7.07 14.93 4.79
CA LEU A 40 -5.66 15.11 5.16
C LEU A 40 -4.92 13.78 5.18
N ALA A 41 -5.58 12.66 5.53
CA ALA A 41 -4.99 11.34 5.44
C ALA A 41 -4.62 11.01 3.99
N VAL A 42 -5.53 11.17 3.05
CA VAL A 42 -5.26 10.96 1.62
C VAL A 42 -4.16 11.89 1.12
N LEU A 43 -4.17 13.16 1.54
CA LEU A 43 -3.12 14.12 1.20
C LEU A 43 -1.74 13.67 1.73
N ALA A 44 -1.66 13.10 2.93
CA ALA A 44 -0.42 12.74 3.59
C ALA A 44 0.17 11.39 3.14
N LEU A 45 -0.66 10.48 2.56
CA LEU A 45 -0.25 9.13 2.17
C LEU A 45 1.03 9.05 1.32
N PRO A 46 1.24 9.88 0.28
CA PRO A 46 2.41 9.75 -0.59
C PRO A 46 3.67 10.39 -0.04
N PHE A 47 3.58 11.26 0.98
CA PHE A 47 4.72 12.05 1.45
C PHE A 47 5.60 11.26 2.41
N ARG A 48 6.71 10.72 1.90
CA ARG A 48 7.76 10.04 2.65
C ARG A 48 8.98 10.95 2.75
N LEU A 49 9.46 11.18 3.96
CA LEU A 49 10.66 11.98 4.21
C LEU A 49 11.84 11.03 4.51
N PRO A 50 12.91 11.04 3.69
CA PRO A 50 14.09 10.25 3.96
C PRO A 50 14.84 10.83 5.16
N ILE A 51 14.99 10.07 6.22
CA ILE A 51 15.78 10.41 7.40
C ILE A 51 16.96 9.45 7.47
N SER A 52 18.17 9.99 7.39
CA SER A 52 19.39 9.21 7.48
C SER A 52 19.98 9.32 8.89
N THR A 53 20.13 8.18 9.56
CA THR A 53 20.72 8.08 10.90
C THR A 53 21.62 6.84 10.95
N GLY A 54 22.87 7.01 11.39
CA GLY A 54 23.81 5.89 11.57
C GLY A 54 24.11 5.11 10.28
N GLY A 55 24.11 5.77 9.12
CA GLY A 55 24.39 5.12 7.82
C GLY A 55 23.18 4.39 7.20
N ARG A 56 22.02 4.39 7.86
CA ARG A 56 20.76 3.86 7.34
C ARG A 56 19.80 5.00 7.01
N THR A 57 19.04 4.87 5.91
CA THR A 57 17.99 5.82 5.53
C THR A 57 16.63 5.16 5.71
N VAL A 58 15.79 5.75 6.56
CA VAL A 58 14.40 5.33 6.78
C VAL A 58 13.47 6.38 6.18
N ASN A 59 12.50 5.93 5.38
CA ASN A 59 11.53 6.80 4.74
C ASN A 59 10.29 6.93 5.62
N LEU A 60 10.23 7.98 6.43
CA LEU A 60 9.16 8.19 7.41
C LEU A 60 8.01 9.03 6.84
N LEU A 61 6.77 8.64 7.15
CA LEU A 61 5.56 9.37 6.80
C LEU A 61 5.19 10.37 7.91
N ILE A 62 6.09 11.28 8.24
CA ILE A 62 5.92 12.23 9.36
C ILE A 62 4.57 12.96 9.30
N PRO A 63 4.11 13.54 8.16
CA PRO A 63 2.81 14.21 8.09
C PRO A 63 1.66 13.27 8.47
N LEU A 64 1.71 12.01 8.05
CA LEU A 64 0.70 11.01 8.36
C LEU A 64 0.73 10.63 9.85
N TYR A 65 1.90 10.49 10.46
CA TYR A 65 2.02 10.18 11.89
C TYR A 65 1.46 11.29 12.77
N LEU A 66 1.74 12.56 12.44
CA LEU A 66 1.18 13.71 13.17
C LEU A 66 -0.35 13.75 13.05
N LEU A 67 -0.88 13.42 11.89
CA LEU A 67 -2.32 13.35 11.65
C LEU A 67 -2.97 12.20 12.42
N ILE A 68 -2.36 11.02 12.45
CA ILE A 68 -2.83 9.86 13.23
C ILE A 68 -2.86 10.22 14.72
N ALA A 69 -1.79 10.83 15.25
CA ALA A 69 -1.73 11.29 16.63
C ALA A 69 -2.86 12.28 16.95
N ALA A 70 -3.11 13.26 16.06
CA ALA A 70 -4.20 14.21 16.19
C ALA A 70 -5.59 13.53 16.18
N GLY A 71 -5.80 12.56 15.30
CA GLY A 71 -7.03 11.77 15.20
C GLY A 71 -7.31 10.99 16.48
N ILE A 72 -6.28 10.34 17.05
CA ILE A 72 -6.39 9.63 18.31
C ILE A 72 -6.69 10.58 19.48
N LEU A 73 -5.98 11.71 19.57
CA LEU A 73 -6.22 12.71 20.60
C LEU A 73 -7.67 13.21 20.56
N THR A 74 -8.19 13.50 19.37
CA THR A 74 -9.59 13.91 19.17
C THR A 74 -10.56 12.85 19.66
N ARG A 75 -10.27 11.57 19.38
CA ARG A 75 -11.12 10.44 19.76
C ARG A 75 -11.11 10.18 21.28
N LEU A 76 -9.96 10.33 21.93
CA LEU A 76 -9.85 10.22 23.38
C LEU A 76 -10.61 11.36 24.09
N ALA A 77 -10.50 12.58 23.59
CA ALA A 77 -11.21 13.72 24.13
C ALA A 77 -12.75 13.54 24.01
N SER A 78 -13.26 13.06 22.88
CA SER A 78 -14.70 12.82 22.70
C SER A 78 -15.27 11.71 23.58
N ARG A 79 -14.46 10.70 23.93
CA ARG A 79 -14.87 9.65 24.89
C ARG A 79 -14.97 10.16 26.34
N GLY A 80 -14.14 11.12 26.70
CA GLY A 80 -14.23 11.78 28.01
C GLY A 80 -15.55 12.52 28.19
N ASP A 81 -16.03 13.19 27.13
CA ASP A 81 -17.28 13.96 27.16
C ASP A 81 -18.54 13.03 27.16
N SER A 82 -18.48 11.84 26.53
CA SER A 82 -19.63 10.91 26.43
C SER A 82 -19.77 9.97 27.64
N GLY A 83 -18.70 9.72 28.39
CA GLY A 83 -18.71 8.81 29.55
C GLY A 83 -19.65 9.25 30.70
N ALA A 84 -20.08 10.50 30.72
CA ALA A 84 -21.06 11.02 31.68
C ALA A 84 -22.53 10.78 31.26
N ALA A 85 -22.80 10.64 29.96
CA ALA A 85 -24.17 10.52 29.42
C ALA A 85 -24.63 9.06 29.23
N ASP A 86 -23.70 8.13 29.01
CA ASP A 86 -24.06 6.74 28.61
C ASP A 86 -24.36 5.81 29.78
N ARG A 87 -23.96 6.17 31.02
CA ARG A 87 -24.34 5.41 32.24
C ARG A 87 -25.86 5.42 32.52
N ARG A 88 -26.65 6.24 31.83
CA ARG A 88 -28.11 6.32 32.00
C ARG A 88 -28.92 5.47 31.01
N ARG A 89 -28.32 4.82 30.00
CA ARG A 89 -29.04 4.08 28.95
C ARG A 89 -28.84 2.56 28.97
N GLN A 90 -28.03 1.98 29.85
CA GLN A 90 -27.76 0.54 29.91
C GLN A 90 -28.78 -0.23 30.76
N GLY A 91 -30.06 -0.03 30.54
CA GLY A 91 -31.10 -0.70 31.31
C GLY A 91 -32.30 -1.19 30.48
N ARG A 92 -32.08 -1.71 29.26
CA ARG A 92 -33.14 -2.49 28.52
C ARG A 92 -32.59 -3.01 27.19
N SER A 93 -32.06 -4.20 27.17
CA SER A 93 -32.03 -5.01 25.94
C SER A 93 -32.32 -6.46 26.29
N GLY A 94 -33.51 -6.91 25.89
CA GLY A 94 -33.98 -8.27 26.05
C GLY A 94 -33.09 -9.25 25.32
N GLU A 95 -32.85 -10.35 25.98
CA GLU A 95 -32.14 -11.53 25.53
C GLU A 95 -32.85 -12.14 24.29
N ARG A 96 -32.38 -11.85 23.11
CA ARG A 96 -32.68 -12.67 21.94
C ARG A 96 -31.68 -13.83 21.93
N ALA A 97 -32.20 -15.05 21.99
CA ALA A 97 -31.42 -16.27 21.83
C ALA A 97 -30.64 -16.22 20.52
N ASN A 98 -29.37 -15.96 20.62
CA ASN A 98 -28.44 -15.80 19.49
C ASN A 98 -27.87 -17.20 19.20
N VAL A 99 -28.40 -17.90 18.21
CA VAL A 99 -27.72 -19.04 17.59
C VAL A 99 -26.42 -18.50 17.03
N SER A 100 -25.31 -18.80 17.71
CA SER A 100 -23.99 -18.33 17.32
C SER A 100 -23.65 -18.85 15.92
N PRO A 101 -23.36 -17.99 14.92
CA PRO A 101 -22.98 -18.46 13.61
C PRO A 101 -21.70 -19.30 13.70
N PRO A 102 -21.49 -20.29 12.81
CA PRO A 102 -20.27 -21.09 12.78
C PRO A 102 -19.05 -20.19 12.73
N TRP A 103 -17.93 -20.61 13.33
CA TRP A 103 -16.73 -19.81 13.52
C TRP A 103 -16.19 -19.19 12.21
N LEU A 104 -16.29 -19.92 11.08
CA LEU A 104 -15.96 -19.42 9.74
C LEU A 104 -16.80 -18.19 9.35
N ALA A 105 -18.11 -18.23 9.64
CA ALA A 105 -18.99 -17.10 9.33
C ALA A 105 -18.65 -15.86 10.18
N ARG A 106 -18.07 -16.04 11.38
CA ARG A 106 -17.58 -14.92 12.22
C ARG A 106 -16.30 -14.33 11.69
N LEU A 107 -15.40 -15.15 11.12
CA LEU A 107 -14.16 -14.68 10.49
C LEU A 107 -14.45 -13.89 9.21
N LEU A 108 -15.40 -14.32 8.38
CA LEU A 108 -15.78 -13.66 7.12
C LEU A 108 -16.65 -12.41 7.35
N THR A 109 -16.28 -11.59 8.33
CA THR A 109 -16.96 -10.35 8.68
C THR A 109 -15.97 -9.19 8.79
N PRO A 110 -16.44 -7.92 8.73
CA PRO A 110 -15.59 -6.78 9.03
C PRO A 110 -14.85 -6.88 10.38
N ARG A 111 -15.51 -7.44 11.42
CA ARG A 111 -14.89 -7.69 12.73
C ARG A 111 -13.82 -8.78 12.68
N GLY A 112 -14.04 -9.84 11.90
CA GLY A 112 -13.05 -10.89 11.69
C GLY A 112 -11.79 -10.35 11.03
N LEU A 113 -11.93 -9.47 10.02
CA LEU A 113 -10.80 -8.77 9.39
C LEU A 113 -10.02 -7.92 10.40
N GLU A 114 -10.71 -7.21 11.29
CA GLU A 114 -10.08 -6.40 12.34
C GLU A 114 -9.24 -7.26 13.30
N TRP A 115 -9.77 -8.41 13.72
CA TRP A 115 -9.05 -9.34 14.58
C TRP A 115 -7.85 -9.97 13.87
N LEU A 116 -7.96 -10.27 12.57
CA LEU A 116 -6.83 -10.77 11.78
C LEU A 116 -5.73 -9.72 11.61
N LEU A 117 -6.08 -8.45 11.37
CA LEU A 117 -5.11 -7.36 11.31
C LEU A 117 -4.41 -7.16 12.66
N LEU A 118 -5.16 -7.18 13.76
CA LEU A 118 -4.57 -7.11 15.10
C LEU A 118 -3.67 -8.32 15.35
N GLY A 119 -4.14 -9.53 15.01
CA GLY A 119 -3.37 -10.77 15.13
C GLY A 119 -2.07 -10.72 14.33
N ALA A 120 -2.08 -10.16 13.12
CA ALA A 120 -0.87 -9.97 12.31
C ALA A 120 0.13 -9.03 12.98
N VAL A 121 -0.33 -7.90 13.56
CA VAL A 121 0.54 -6.98 14.30
C VAL A 121 1.13 -7.63 15.56
N VAL A 122 0.29 -8.35 16.31
CA VAL A 122 0.73 -9.04 17.53
C VAL A 122 1.72 -10.15 17.20
N LEU A 123 1.42 -10.97 16.18
CA LEU A 123 2.32 -12.03 15.72
C LEU A 123 3.67 -11.47 15.29
N TYR A 124 3.65 -10.39 14.49
CA TYR A 124 4.87 -9.68 14.07
C TYR A 124 5.69 -9.22 15.28
N GLY A 125 5.03 -8.62 16.27
CA GLY A 125 5.68 -8.17 17.51
C GLY A 125 6.26 -9.32 18.35
N VAL A 126 5.57 -10.45 18.48
CA VAL A 126 6.07 -11.65 19.17
C VAL A 126 7.30 -12.21 18.44
N GLN A 127 7.23 -12.30 17.13
CA GLN A 127 8.34 -12.82 16.31
C GLN A 127 9.53 -11.85 16.23
N ALA A 128 9.32 -10.57 16.47
CA ALA A 128 10.41 -9.60 16.63
C ALA A 128 11.32 -9.91 17.84
N LEU A 129 10.81 -10.60 18.85
CA LEU A 129 11.59 -10.95 20.07
C LEU A 129 12.73 -11.95 19.79
N TYR A 130 12.62 -12.77 18.74
CA TYR A 130 13.66 -13.72 18.36
C TYR A 130 14.21 -13.48 16.94
N SER A 131 13.86 -12.34 16.34
CA SER A 131 14.30 -11.99 14.99
C SER A 131 15.82 -11.96 14.87
N ALA A 132 16.36 -12.43 13.74
CA ALA A 132 17.76 -12.26 13.41
C ALA A 132 18.15 -10.77 13.16
N ASP A 133 17.17 -9.89 12.91
CA ASP A 133 17.35 -8.44 12.83
C ASP A 133 16.33 -7.71 13.72
N HIS A 134 16.58 -7.69 15.03
CA HIS A 134 15.72 -7.01 16.00
C HIS A 134 15.52 -5.52 15.71
N THR A 135 16.54 -4.85 15.17
CA THR A 135 16.47 -3.41 14.85
C THR A 135 15.46 -3.17 13.73
N LYS A 136 15.55 -3.95 12.65
CA LYS A 136 14.62 -3.85 11.54
C LYS A 136 13.19 -4.22 11.95
N ALA A 137 13.04 -5.26 12.75
CA ALA A 137 11.74 -5.65 13.28
C ALA A 137 11.09 -4.54 14.14
N ALA A 138 11.86 -3.93 15.04
CA ALA A 138 11.40 -2.82 15.88
C ALA A 138 11.06 -1.57 15.04
N GLU A 139 11.89 -1.22 14.04
CA GLU A 139 11.61 -0.13 13.09
C GLU A 139 10.30 -0.35 12.36
N ASN A 140 10.09 -1.53 11.78
CA ASN A 140 8.87 -1.85 11.05
C ASN A 140 7.63 -1.78 11.96
N LEU A 141 7.74 -2.32 13.18
CA LEU A 141 6.64 -2.29 14.14
C LEU A 141 6.29 -0.85 14.55
N ALA A 142 7.30 -0.04 14.89
CA ALA A 142 7.13 1.32 15.38
C ALA A 142 6.68 2.31 14.30
N PHE A 143 7.18 2.17 13.06
CA PHE A 143 6.93 3.15 12.01
C PHE A 143 5.87 2.72 10.98
N PHE A 144 5.54 1.42 10.90
CA PHE A 144 4.57 0.94 9.92
C PHE A 144 3.38 0.24 10.57
N TYR A 145 3.58 -0.87 11.24
CA TYR A 145 2.48 -1.73 11.71
C TYR A 145 1.58 -1.03 12.72
N ILE A 146 2.16 -0.42 13.77
CA ILE A 146 1.38 0.28 14.81
C ILE A 146 0.72 1.54 14.26
N PRO A 147 1.43 2.48 13.61
CA PRO A 147 0.80 3.69 13.09
C PRO A 147 -0.28 3.41 12.04
N PHE A 148 -0.06 2.45 11.14
CA PHE A 148 -1.04 2.16 10.11
C PHE A 148 -2.22 1.35 10.64
N GLY A 149 -2.02 0.50 11.65
CA GLY A 149 -3.12 -0.11 12.40
C GLY A 149 -4.02 0.93 13.08
N LEU A 150 -3.41 2.00 13.64
CA LEU A 150 -4.15 3.14 14.17
C LEU A 150 -4.87 3.94 13.08
N LEU A 151 -4.23 4.15 11.91
CA LEU A 151 -4.87 4.76 10.74
C LEU A 151 -6.11 3.98 10.31
N PHE A 152 -5.99 2.66 10.17
CA PHE A 152 -7.11 1.78 9.88
C PHE A 152 -8.24 1.97 10.91
N ALA A 153 -7.91 1.94 12.21
CA ALA A 153 -8.89 2.10 13.28
C ALA A 153 -9.60 3.46 13.25
N LEU A 154 -8.93 4.52 12.80
CA LEU A 154 -9.54 5.84 12.63
C LEU A 154 -10.43 5.89 11.39
N LEU A 155 -9.96 5.37 10.24
CA LEU A 155 -10.69 5.42 8.97
C LEU A 155 -11.95 4.54 8.94
N ARG A 156 -11.94 3.38 9.62
CA ARG A 156 -13.09 2.47 9.68
C ARG A 156 -14.30 3.05 10.43
N ASP A 157 -14.07 4.07 11.25
CA ASP A 157 -15.12 4.71 12.05
C ASP A 157 -15.58 6.05 11.44
N VAL A 158 -15.02 6.46 10.29
CA VAL A 158 -15.49 7.60 9.52
C VAL A 158 -16.83 7.25 8.84
N GLN A 159 -17.76 8.18 8.84
CA GLN A 159 -19.00 8.08 8.05
C GLN A 159 -18.70 8.49 6.60
N TRP A 160 -18.56 7.50 5.72
CA TRP A 160 -18.16 7.70 4.33
C TRP A 160 -19.33 8.09 3.44
N THR A 161 -19.70 9.36 3.43
CA THR A 161 -20.67 9.86 2.47
C THR A 161 -20.10 9.86 1.05
N ARG A 162 -20.98 9.75 0.02
CA ARG A 162 -20.56 9.86 -1.39
C ARG A 162 -19.77 11.14 -1.66
N ALA A 163 -20.17 12.26 -1.05
CA ALA A 163 -19.48 13.53 -1.21
C ALA A 163 -18.05 13.48 -0.65
N LEU A 164 -17.86 12.87 0.53
CA LEU A 164 -16.54 12.71 1.14
C LEU A 164 -15.62 11.82 0.31
N VAL A 165 -16.12 10.69 -0.18
CA VAL A 165 -15.37 9.79 -1.07
C VAL A 165 -14.91 10.54 -2.33
N LEU A 166 -15.79 11.30 -2.98
CA LEU A 166 -15.44 12.07 -4.17
C LEU A 166 -14.43 13.18 -3.88
N ARG A 167 -14.51 13.86 -2.72
CA ARG A 167 -13.49 14.83 -2.29
C ARG A 167 -12.14 14.18 -2.04
N CYS A 168 -12.10 13.03 -1.36
CA CYS A 168 -10.86 12.26 -1.17
C CYS A 168 -10.27 11.83 -2.51
N LEU A 169 -11.08 11.34 -3.44
CA LEU A 169 -10.64 11.01 -4.79
C LEU A 169 -10.11 12.24 -5.53
N ALA A 170 -10.77 13.39 -5.43
CA ALA A 170 -10.30 14.64 -6.05
C ALA A 170 -8.92 15.06 -5.53
N VAL A 171 -8.66 14.91 -4.21
CA VAL A 171 -7.33 15.14 -3.62
C VAL A 171 -6.30 14.15 -4.19
N ALA A 172 -6.63 12.86 -4.24
CA ALA A 172 -5.73 11.84 -4.78
C ALA A 172 -5.41 12.08 -6.26
N VAL A 173 -6.42 12.44 -7.07
CA VAL A 173 -6.25 12.78 -8.50
C VAL A 173 -5.39 14.02 -8.67
N ALA A 174 -5.63 15.08 -7.88
CA ALA A 174 -4.81 16.30 -7.95
C ALA A 174 -3.33 16.00 -7.65
N LEU A 175 -3.06 15.22 -6.60
CA LEU A 175 -1.70 14.77 -6.28
C LEU A 175 -1.10 13.93 -7.42
N ALA A 176 -1.86 12.98 -7.98
CA ALA A 176 -1.40 12.12 -9.07
C ALA A 176 -1.03 12.95 -10.31
N VAL A 177 -1.84 13.96 -10.66
CA VAL A 177 -1.57 14.87 -11.79
C VAL A 177 -0.29 15.67 -11.55
N ILE A 178 -0.11 16.20 -10.34
CA ILE A 178 1.12 16.95 -9.96
C ILE A 178 2.34 16.03 -10.03
N PHE A 179 2.25 14.82 -9.45
CA PHE A 179 3.37 13.88 -9.43
C PHE A 179 3.72 13.36 -10.83
N ALA A 180 2.72 13.14 -11.70
CA ALA A 180 2.99 12.82 -13.10
C ALA A 180 3.71 13.98 -13.81
N GLY A 181 3.31 15.23 -13.56
CA GLY A 181 4.00 16.41 -14.07
C GLY A 181 5.46 16.52 -13.61
N ILE A 182 5.73 16.24 -12.32
CA ILE A 182 7.09 16.16 -11.79
C ILE A 182 7.87 15.04 -12.48
N GLY A 183 7.28 13.85 -12.63
CA GLY A 183 7.89 12.73 -13.34
C GLY A 183 8.26 13.07 -14.80
N PHE A 184 7.45 13.87 -15.50
CA PHE A 184 7.80 14.34 -16.85
C PHE A 184 9.00 15.29 -16.83
N ILE A 185 9.13 16.16 -15.82
CA ILE A 185 10.29 17.02 -15.66
C ILE A 185 11.55 16.18 -15.40
N GLU A 186 11.48 15.18 -14.54
CA GLU A 186 12.58 14.23 -14.28
C GLU A 186 12.98 13.49 -15.56
N TYR A 187 11.98 12.97 -16.32
CA TYR A 187 12.23 12.25 -17.55
C TYR A 187 12.91 13.11 -18.62
N TYR A 188 12.44 14.35 -18.75
CA TYR A 188 13.04 15.31 -19.71
C TYR A 188 14.45 15.72 -19.32
N ARG A 189 14.68 16.01 -18.03
CA ARG A 189 15.99 16.44 -17.52
C ARG A 189 16.97 15.28 -17.32
N LYS A 190 16.53 14.04 -17.38
CA LYS A 190 17.30 12.85 -17.03
C LYS A 190 17.93 12.94 -15.64
N SER A 191 17.21 13.55 -14.69
CA SER A 191 17.66 13.73 -13.30
C SER A 191 16.49 13.49 -12.34
N LEU A 192 16.76 12.78 -11.24
CA LEU A 192 15.78 12.47 -10.21
C LEU A 192 15.92 13.44 -9.03
N PHE A 193 14.79 13.79 -8.42
CA PHE A 193 14.79 14.62 -7.20
C PHE A 193 15.14 13.82 -5.96
N LEU A 194 14.76 12.54 -5.91
CA LEU A 194 14.94 11.66 -4.76
C LEU A 194 15.59 10.32 -5.17
N ASN A 195 16.24 9.68 -4.22
CA ASN A 195 16.82 8.34 -4.28
C ASN A 195 18.01 8.18 -5.24
N PRO A 196 19.25 8.35 -4.73
CA PRO A 196 20.48 8.17 -5.51
C PRO A 196 20.66 6.76 -6.10
N LYS A 197 20.10 5.71 -5.45
CA LYS A 197 20.19 4.33 -5.96
C LYS A 197 19.47 4.13 -7.30
N VAL A 198 18.35 4.83 -7.51
CA VAL A 198 17.65 4.81 -8.81
C VAL A 198 18.44 5.56 -9.85
N VAL A 199 19.16 6.64 -9.48
CA VAL A 199 20.08 7.34 -10.37
C VAL A 199 21.17 6.39 -10.85
N ALA A 200 21.83 5.68 -9.93
CA ALA A 200 22.88 4.71 -10.26
C ALA A 200 22.34 3.57 -11.17
N ALA A 201 21.13 3.06 -10.93
CA ALA A 201 20.50 2.07 -11.79
C ALA A 201 20.23 2.61 -13.21
N ASN A 202 19.79 3.86 -13.32
CA ASN A 202 19.55 4.52 -14.61
C ASN A 202 20.84 4.73 -15.45
N GLU A 203 22.02 4.71 -14.87
CA GLU A 203 23.30 4.80 -15.60
C GLU A 203 23.63 3.47 -16.32
N TYR A 204 23.12 2.34 -15.83
CA TYR A 204 23.35 1.01 -16.40
C TYR A 204 22.23 0.53 -17.31
N ASP A 205 21.02 1.13 -17.20
CA ASP A 205 19.85 0.76 -17.99
C ASP A 205 19.80 1.57 -19.30
N ASN A 206 19.32 0.95 -20.38
CA ASN A 206 19.10 1.62 -21.67
C ASN A 206 17.90 2.59 -21.65
N TYR A 207 17.20 2.75 -20.52
CA TYR A 207 16.04 3.59 -20.34
C TYR A 207 16.11 4.30 -18.98
N PHE A 208 15.55 5.52 -18.94
CA PHE A 208 15.51 6.33 -17.72
C PHE A 208 14.17 6.16 -17.01
N ARG A 209 14.19 5.63 -15.78
CA ARG A 209 13.03 5.47 -14.92
C ARG A 209 12.84 6.68 -14.02
N VAL A 210 11.61 7.14 -13.90
CA VAL A 210 11.25 8.25 -13.00
C VAL A 210 10.54 7.72 -11.76
N ASN A 211 10.73 8.40 -10.64
CA ASN A 211 10.06 8.11 -9.37
C ASN A 211 9.28 9.31 -8.80
N SER A 212 9.36 10.48 -9.44
CA SER A 212 8.73 11.70 -8.94
C SER A 212 9.12 11.97 -7.47
N LEU A 213 8.19 12.33 -6.61
CA LEU A 213 8.43 12.51 -5.17
C LEU A 213 8.33 11.21 -4.35
N PHE A 214 8.34 10.05 -5.02
CA PHE A 214 8.39 8.75 -4.35
C PHE A 214 9.83 8.25 -4.29
N PHE A 215 10.09 7.37 -3.34
CA PHE A 215 11.43 6.80 -3.18
C PHE A 215 11.77 5.74 -4.24
N ASP A 216 10.75 5.16 -4.88
CA ASP A 216 10.91 4.08 -5.86
C ASP A 216 9.91 4.23 -7.02
N PRO A 217 10.32 3.94 -8.29
CA PRO A 217 9.45 3.99 -9.45
C PRO A 217 8.21 3.08 -9.35
N SER A 218 8.33 1.92 -8.70
CA SER A 218 7.21 0.98 -8.56
C SER A 218 6.18 1.47 -7.53
N ILE A 219 6.63 2.17 -6.47
CA ILE A 219 5.72 2.81 -5.50
C ILE A 219 4.98 3.99 -6.17
N TYR A 220 5.68 4.77 -6.98
CA TYR A 220 5.07 5.83 -7.78
C TYR A 220 4.03 5.26 -8.76
N GLY A 221 4.39 4.25 -9.55
CA GLY A 221 3.49 3.58 -10.48
C GLY A 221 2.27 2.96 -9.78
N ARG A 222 2.45 2.31 -8.61
CA ARG A 222 1.37 1.78 -7.78
C ARG A 222 0.37 2.86 -7.36
N PHE A 223 0.86 4.01 -6.90
CA PHE A 223 0.00 5.13 -6.53
C PHE A 223 -0.84 5.60 -7.73
N LEU A 224 -0.21 5.79 -8.90
CA LEU A 224 -0.92 6.17 -10.13
C LEU A 224 -1.95 5.12 -10.54
N ALA A 225 -1.60 3.81 -10.50
CA ALA A 225 -2.50 2.72 -10.86
C ALA A 225 -3.78 2.73 -10.00
N LEU A 226 -3.64 2.86 -8.67
CA LEU A 226 -4.79 2.89 -7.77
C LEU A 226 -5.68 4.12 -7.99
N VAL A 227 -5.08 5.29 -8.20
CA VAL A 227 -5.84 6.51 -8.53
C VAL A 227 -6.55 6.38 -9.87
N MET A 228 -5.90 5.79 -10.89
CA MET A 228 -6.51 5.53 -12.20
C MET A 228 -7.69 4.57 -12.10
N ILE A 229 -7.60 3.48 -11.32
CA ILE A 229 -8.70 2.54 -11.09
C ILE A 229 -9.89 3.27 -10.46
N ALA A 230 -9.65 4.04 -9.39
CA ALA A 230 -10.69 4.80 -8.71
C ALA A 230 -11.33 5.86 -9.61
N LEU A 231 -10.53 6.60 -10.41
CA LEU A 231 -11.03 7.58 -11.36
C LEU A 231 -11.81 6.91 -12.51
N THR A 232 -11.34 5.77 -13.02
CA THR A 232 -12.04 4.98 -14.06
C THR A 232 -13.42 4.57 -13.57
N THR A 233 -13.57 4.26 -12.27
CA THR A 233 -14.90 3.99 -11.70
C THR A 233 -15.82 5.19 -11.89
N VAL A 234 -15.37 6.42 -11.61
CA VAL A 234 -16.20 7.63 -11.83
C VAL A 234 -16.55 7.76 -13.31
N VAL A 235 -15.58 7.60 -14.21
CA VAL A 235 -15.78 7.69 -15.67
C VAL A 235 -16.79 6.67 -16.18
N LEU A 236 -16.75 5.42 -15.68
CA LEU A 236 -17.66 4.36 -16.12
C LEU A 236 -19.10 4.53 -15.62
N TRP A 237 -19.31 5.21 -14.50
CA TRP A 237 -20.64 5.40 -13.91
C TRP A 237 -21.19 6.82 -14.08
N THR A 238 -20.41 7.78 -14.63
CA THR A 238 -20.92 9.11 -14.95
C THR A 238 -21.85 9.08 -16.17
N ARG A 239 -22.82 10.01 -16.16
CA ARG A 239 -23.68 10.30 -17.33
C ARG A 239 -23.31 11.64 -17.97
N SER A 240 -22.42 12.38 -17.38
CA SER A 240 -21.99 13.71 -17.82
C SER A 240 -20.89 13.58 -18.88
N ARG A 241 -21.17 14.03 -20.11
CA ARG A 241 -20.17 14.07 -21.19
C ARG A 241 -18.92 14.88 -20.79
N ARG A 242 -19.13 15.98 -20.04
CA ARG A 242 -18.02 16.82 -19.58
C ARG A 242 -17.11 16.05 -18.59
N GLU A 243 -17.70 15.37 -17.61
CA GLU A 243 -16.94 14.57 -16.65
C GLU A 243 -16.20 13.42 -17.33
N LEU A 244 -16.83 12.78 -18.33
CA LEU A 244 -16.20 11.73 -19.12
C LEU A 244 -14.97 12.25 -19.87
N LEU A 245 -15.07 13.39 -20.58
CA LEU A 245 -13.95 13.96 -21.33
C LEU A 245 -12.81 14.43 -20.42
N ILE A 246 -13.13 15.09 -19.29
CA ILE A 246 -12.13 15.51 -18.31
C ILE A 246 -11.46 14.27 -17.70
N GLY A 247 -12.24 13.28 -17.27
CA GLY A 247 -11.73 12.04 -16.70
C GLY A 247 -10.83 11.28 -17.69
N ALA A 248 -11.22 11.17 -18.94
CA ALA A 248 -10.41 10.54 -20.00
C ALA A 248 -9.09 11.28 -20.23
N GLY A 249 -9.10 12.61 -20.26
CA GLY A 249 -7.89 13.42 -20.38
C GLY A 249 -6.93 13.25 -19.19
N VAL A 250 -7.48 13.22 -17.96
CA VAL A 250 -6.68 12.95 -16.76
C VAL A 250 -6.12 11.54 -16.78
N LEU A 251 -6.91 10.52 -17.14
CA LEU A 251 -6.43 9.14 -17.27
C LEU A 251 -5.30 9.02 -18.28
N ALA A 252 -5.39 9.70 -19.43
CA ALA A 252 -4.32 9.72 -20.43
C ALA A 252 -3.03 10.35 -19.89
N TRP A 253 -3.14 11.46 -19.15
CA TRP A 253 -2.02 12.11 -18.48
C TRP A 253 -1.34 11.19 -17.44
N LEU A 254 -2.14 10.54 -16.58
CA LEU A 254 -1.63 9.62 -15.57
C LEU A 254 -1.01 8.36 -16.20
N MET A 255 -1.60 7.85 -17.29
CA MET A 255 -1.04 6.72 -18.05
C MET A 255 0.33 7.07 -18.62
N ALA A 256 0.49 8.25 -19.23
CA ALA A 256 1.80 8.71 -19.69
C ALA A 256 2.82 8.79 -18.54
N GLY A 257 2.42 9.34 -17.38
CA GLY A 257 3.28 9.36 -16.18
C GLY A 257 3.65 7.97 -15.67
N MET A 258 2.72 7.01 -15.72
CA MET A 258 2.99 5.62 -15.31
C MET A 258 3.94 4.91 -16.27
N ILE A 259 3.82 5.15 -17.57
CA ILE A 259 4.74 4.58 -18.58
C ILE A 259 6.18 5.03 -18.30
N THR A 260 6.42 6.31 -17.94
CA THR A 260 7.76 6.80 -17.63
C THR A 260 8.37 6.20 -16.35
N SER A 261 7.58 5.55 -15.50
CA SER A 261 8.09 4.80 -14.35
C SER A 261 8.72 3.46 -14.73
N PHE A 262 8.39 2.92 -15.91
CA PHE A 262 8.76 1.59 -16.38
C PHE A 262 8.49 0.49 -15.33
N SER A 263 7.37 0.60 -14.62
CA SER A 263 6.96 -0.37 -13.59
C SER A 263 5.97 -1.37 -14.15
N GLU A 264 6.48 -2.54 -14.54
CA GLU A 264 5.64 -3.65 -15.06
C GLU A 264 4.60 -4.13 -14.04
N SER A 265 5.00 -4.20 -12.76
CA SER A 265 4.10 -4.57 -11.66
C SER A 265 2.93 -3.60 -11.51
N SER A 266 3.16 -2.30 -11.71
CA SER A 266 2.11 -1.28 -11.65
C SER A 266 1.16 -1.36 -12.84
N ILE A 267 1.68 -1.65 -14.03
CA ILE A 267 0.85 -1.88 -15.24
C ILE A 267 -0.02 -3.13 -15.05
N ALA A 268 0.56 -4.24 -14.57
CA ALA A 268 -0.19 -5.46 -14.29
C ALA A 268 -1.28 -5.23 -13.24
N ALA A 269 -0.98 -4.48 -12.18
CA ALA A 269 -1.94 -4.12 -11.15
C ALA A 269 -3.09 -3.26 -11.70
N LEU A 270 -2.78 -2.27 -12.56
CA LEU A 270 -3.79 -1.46 -13.23
C LEU A 270 -4.70 -2.33 -14.08
N LEU A 271 -4.14 -3.21 -14.92
CA LEU A 271 -4.92 -4.09 -15.80
C LEU A 271 -5.85 -5.01 -15.00
N LEU A 272 -5.39 -5.60 -13.90
CA LEU A 272 -6.24 -6.40 -13.01
C LEU A 272 -7.37 -5.55 -12.42
N GLY A 273 -7.07 -4.36 -11.90
CA GLY A 273 -8.08 -3.46 -11.34
C GLY A 273 -9.14 -3.06 -12.38
N LEU A 274 -8.71 -2.75 -13.61
CA LEU A 274 -9.63 -2.45 -14.72
C LEU A 274 -10.46 -3.66 -15.12
N ALA A 275 -9.90 -4.88 -15.12
CA ALA A 275 -10.63 -6.11 -15.35
C ALA A 275 -11.71 -6.35 -14.29
N VAL A 276 -11.40 -6.10 -13.02
CA VAL A 276 -12.41 -6.17 -11.93
C VAL A 276 -13.53 -5.15 -12.16
N LEU A 277 -13.20 -3.89 -12.51
CA LEU A 277 -14.21 -2.89 -12.84
C LEU A 277 -15.09 -3.31 -14.01
N ALA A 278 -14.48 -3.87 -15.05
CA ALA A 278 -15.16 -4.37 -16.24
C ALA A 278 -16.14 -5.50 -15.91
N ALA A 279 -15.72 -6.45 -15.06
CA ALA A 279 -16.56 -7.55 -14.60
C ALA A 279 -17.81 -7.07 -13.83
N TYR A 280 -17.72 -5.99 -13.07
CA TYR A 280 -18.86 -5.38 -12.40
C TYR A 280 -19.72 -4.49 -13.31
N ARG A 281 -19.13 -3.94 -14.37
CA ARG A 281 -19.83 -2.99 -15.27
C ARG A 281 -20.57 -3.69 -16.40
N TRP A 282 -19.99 -4.76 -16.93
CA TRP A 282 -20.57 -5.51 -18.04
C TRP A 282 -21.01 -6.91 -17.58
N ASP A 283 -20.12 -7.88 -17.60
CA ASP A 283 -20.27 -9.22 -17.04
C ASP A 283 -18.89 -9.91 -17.00
N LEU A 284 -18.80 -11.00 -16.22
CA LEU A 284 -17.54 -11.70 -16.02
C LEU A 284 -17.05 -12.41 -17.31
N LEU A 285 -17.96 -13.05 -18.05
CA LEU A 285 -17.56 -13.80 -19.25
C LEU A 285 -17.07 -12.86 -20.34
N THR A 286 -17.80 -11.79 -20.64
CA THR A 286 -17.38 -10.75 -21.59
C THR A 286 -16.04 -10.15 -21.17
N THR A 287 -15.84 -9.88 -19.86
CA THR A 287 -14.57 -9.37 -19.34
C THR A 287 -13.43 -10.35 -19.56
N VAL A 288 -13.63 -11.64 -19.29
CA VAL A 288 -12.60 -12.68 -19.51
C VAL A 288 -12.24 -12.78 -20.97
N TYR A 289 -13.23 -12.78 -21.87
CA TYR A 289 -12.97 -12.84 -23.32
C TYR A 289 -12.21 -11.62 -23.83
N ILE A 290 -12.62 -10.40 -23.46
CA ILE A 290 -11.95 -9.17 -23.87
C ILE A 290 -10.54 -9.09 -23.28
N SER A 291 -10.38 -9.37 -21.98
CA SER A 291 -9.08 -9.35 -21.34
C SER A 291 -8.14 -10.41 -21.90
N GLY A 292 -8.66 -11.62 -22.17
CA GLY A 292 -7.90 -12.69 -22.81
C GLY A 292 -7.47 -12.34 -24.23
N ALA A 293 -8.37 -11.74 -25.02
CA ALA A 293 -8.06 -11.27 -26.37
C ALA A 293 -6.99 -10.17 -26.36
N LEU A 294 -7.11 -9.19 -25.46
CA LEU A 294 -6.10 -8.11 -25.30
C LEU A 294 -4.75 -8.65 -24.87
N LEU A 295 -4.71 -9.60 -23.94
CA LEU A 295 -3.47 -10.27 -23.53
C LEU A 295 -2.85 -11.07 -24.68
N ALA A 296 -3.66 -11.79 -25.46
CA ALA A 296 -3.20 -12.51 -26.64
C ALA A 296 -2.62 -11.55 -27.70
N ILE A 297 -3.31 -10.44 -27.97
CA ILE A 297 -2.82 -9.39 -28.89
C ILE A 297 -1.50 -8.80 -28.36
N ALA A 298 -1.42 -8.47 -27.08
CA ALA A 298 -0.20 -7.95 -26.46
C ALA A 298 0.96 -8.96 -26.58
N ALA A 299 0.70 -10.25 -26.31
CA ALA A 299 1.68 -11.31 -26.48
C ALA A 299 2.15 -11.44 -27.93
N VAL A 300 1.24 -11.38 -28.91
CA VAL A 300 1.59 -11.42 -30.34
C VAL A 300 2.44 -10.19 -30.71
N ILE A 301 2.07 -8.99 -30.26
CA ILE A 301 2.84 -7.76 -30.51
C ILE A 301 4.24 -7.89 -29.90
N LEU A 302 4.37 -8.38 -28.67
CA LEU A 302 5.65 -8.58 -28.00
C LEU A 302 6.53 -9.61 -28.74
N LEU A 303 5.94 -10.70 -29.20
CA LEU A 303 6.66 -11.75 -29.95
C LEU A 303 7.06 -11.31 -31.35
N ALA A 304 6.24 -10.48 -32.00
CA ALA A 304 6.47 -9.96 -33.35
C ALA A 304 7.32 -8.68 -33.39
N SER A 305 7.50 -8.01 -32.25
CA SER A 305 8.22 -6.73 -32.19
C SER A 305 9.73 -6.91 -32.32
N PRO A 306 10.42 -5.98 -33.03
CA PRO A 306 11.88 -5.95 -33.07
C PRO A 306 12.48 -5.87 -31.67
N ALA A 307 13.70 -6.40 -31.49
CA ALA A 307 14.40 -6.46 -30.20
C ALA A 307 14.51 -5.11 -29.44
N SER A 308 14.38 -3.99 -30.14
CA SER A 308 14.39 -2.64 -29.58
C SER A 308 13.13 -2.25 -28.76
N LEU A 309 12.02 -3.00 -28.90
CA LEU A 309 10.77 -2.78 -28.15
C LEU A 309 10.55 -3.83 -27.05
N HIS A 310 11.50 -4.74 -26.85
CA HIS A 310 11.43 -5.72 -25.78
C HIS A 310 11.66 -5.01 -24.43
N PHE A 311 10.59 -4.73 -23.72
CA PHE A 311 10.62 -4.34 -22.32
C PHE A 311 11.40 -5.40 -21.52
N GLY A 312 12.71 -5.25 -21.35
CA GLY A 312 13.56 -6.07 -20.50
C GLY A 312 13.53 -7.61 -20.66
N LEU A 313 12.65 -8.18 -21.51
CA LEU A 313 12.44 -9.62 -21.65
C LEU A 313 13.55 -10.35 -22.43
N LYS A 314 14.40 -9.64 -23.13
CA LYS A 314 15.61 -10.16 -23.76
C LYS A 314 16.82 -9.30 -23.38
N GLY A 315 17.34 -9.51 -22.20
CA GLY A 315 18.72 -9.17 -21.93
C GLY A 315 19.60 -9.94 -22.92
N SER A 316 20.47 -9.25 -23.63
CA SER A 316 21.42 -9.82 -24.57
C SER A 316 22.21 -10.95 -23.90
N GLY A 317 21.90 -12.21 -24.17
CA GLY A 317 22.73 -13.37 -23.82
C GLY A 317 22.84 -13.74 -22.34
N GLY A 318 22.01 -13.21 -21.46
CA GLY A 318 22.03 -13.49 -20.04
C GLY A 318 21.01 -14.60 -19.64
N SER A 319 21.31 -15.30 -18.56
CA SER A 319 20.42 -16.28 -17.94
C SER A 319 19.05 -15.64 -17.56
N ALA A 320 18.03 -16.46 -17.26
CA ALA A 320 16.71 -16.02 -16.78
C ALA A 320 16.80 -15.00 -15.63
N ASN A 321 17.88 -14.99 -14.87
CA ASN A 321 18.21 -14.04 -13.81
C ASN A 321 18.36 -12.59 -14.29
N ASN A 322 18.99 -12.36 -15.44
CA ASN A 322 19.15 -11.00 -15.99
C ASN A 322 17.83 -10.46 -16.53
N ALA A 323 16.98 -11.35 -17.10
CA ALA A 323 15.65 -10.99 -17.56
C ALA A 323 14.68 -10.62 -16.42
N THR A 324 14.91 -11.17 -15.21
CA THR A 324 14.05 -10.93 -14.03
C THR A 324 14.67 -9.96 -13.01
N SER A 325 15.77 -9.27 -13.38
CA SER A 325 16.49 -8.35 -12.47
C SER A 325 16.91 -9.02 -11.14
N GLY A 326 17.30 -10.30 -11.17
CA GLY A 326 17.70 -11.06 -10.00
C GLY A 326 16.56 -11.54 -9.08
N ARG A 327 15.30 -11.29 -9.45
CA ARG A 327 14.13 -11.68 -8.62
C ARG A 327 14.00 -13.18 -8.42
N THR A 328 14.35 -13.99 -9.42
CA THR A 328 14.34 -15.47 -9.31
C THR A 328 15.24 -15.96 -8.20
N ASN A 329 16.43 -15.40 -8.04
CA ASN A 329 17.35 -15.78 -6.96
C ASN A 329 16.82 -15.36 -5.59
N LEU A 330 16.18 -14.18 -5.48
CA LEU A 330 15.57 -13.72 -4.23
C LEU A 330 14.39 -14.62 -3.82
N VAL A 331 13.56 -15.05 -4.78
CA VAL A 331 12.44 -15.97 -4.53
C VAL A 331 12.95 -17.35 -4.14
N SER A 332 13.90 -17.93 -4.89
CA SER A 332 14.45 -19.25 -4.57
C SER A 332 15.17 -19.27 -3.23
N GLY A 333 15.98 -18.25 -2.93
CA GLY A 333 16.63 -18.12 -1.63
C GLY A 333 15.65 -17.93 -0.47
N GLY A 334 14.57 -17.18 -0.70
CA GLY A 334 13.50 -17.07 0.29
C GLY A 334 12.78 -18.39 0.56
N LEU A 335 12.54 -19.21 -0.48
CA LEU A 335 11.98 -20.56 -0.32
C LEU A 335 12.96 -21.50 0.39
N GLU A 336 14.26 -21.39 0.14
CA GLU A 336 15.28 -22.14 0.88
C GLU A 336 15.31 -21.79 2.36
N LEU A 337 15.24 -20.49 2.69
CA LEU A 337 15.12 -20.03 4.07
C LEU A 337 13.87 -20.63 4.75
N PHE A 338 12.71 -20.54 4.08
CA PHE A 338 11.48 -21.15 4.59
C PHE A 338 11.61 -22.65 4.80
N ALA A 339 12.23 -23.41 3.85
CA ALA A 339 12.43 -24.84 3.99
C ALA A 339 13.31 -25.23 5.17
N LYS A 340 14.28 -24.36 5.56
CA LYS A 340 15.16 -24.60 6.73
C LYS A 340 14.44 -24.36 8.06
N ARG A 341 13.49 -23.41 8.14
CA ARG A 341 12.74 -23.07 9.38
C ARG A 341 11.24 -22.87 9.09
N PRO A 342 10.51 -23.92 8.71
CA PRO A 342 9.13 -23.77 8.24
C PRO A 342 8.14 -23.38 9.34
N LEU A 343 8.39 -23.75 10.60
CA LEU A 343 7.44 -23.51 11.69
C LEU A 343 7.51 -22.08 12.24
N GLU A 344 8.69 -21.64 12.67
CA GLU A 344 8.87 -20.34 13.33
C GLU A 344 9.42 -19.26 12.41
N GLY A 345 10.07 -19.62 11.30
CA GLY A 345 10.83 -18.70 10.46
C GLY A 345 12.08 -18.16 11.14
N TYR A 346 12.64 -17.08 10.63
CA TYR A 346 13.83 -16.40 11.19
C TYR A 346 13.49 -15.17 12.03
N GLY A 347 12.21 -14.92 12.24
CA GLY A 347 11.69 -13.74 12.91
C GLY A 347 11.41 -12.58 11.95
N SER A 348 10.53 -11.69 12.38
CA SER A 348 10.04 -10.56 11.59
C SER A 348 11.17 -9.61 11.17
N GLY A 349 11.17 -9.15 9.90
CA GLY A 349 12.17 -8.21 9.39
C GLY A 349 13.55 -8.80 9.12
N SER A 350 13.72 -10.12 9.21
CA SER A 350 15.02 -10.81 9.12
C SER A 350 15.46 -11.21 7.72
N PHE A 351 14.59 -11.06 6.71
CA PHE A 351 14.83 -11.59 5.36
C PHE A 351 16.18 -11.14 4.77
N GLU A 352 16.47 -9.84 4.78
CA GLU A 352 17.70 -9.30 4.20
C GLU A 352 18.95 -9.87 4.89
N THR A 353 18.94 -9.90 6.23
CA THR A 353 20.07 -10.39 7.04
C THR A 353 20.33 -11.87 6.81
N GLU A 354 19.26 -12.68 6.81
CA GLU A 354 19.38 -14.13 6.63
C GLU A 354 19.67 -14.50 5.17
N TYR A 355 19.10 -13.78 4.20
CA TYR A 355 19.42 -14.00 2.79
C TYR A 355 20.91 -13.76 2.51
N LYS A 356 21.47 -12.64 3.02
CA LYS A 356 22.92 -12.35 2.90
C LYS A 356 23.79 -13.41 3.56
N ARG A 357 23.38 -13.90 4.73
CA ARG A 357 24.11 -14.91 5.48
C ARG A 357 24.14 -16.29 4.79
N HIS A 358 23.06 -16.65 4.08
CA HIS A 358 22.94 -17.97 3.44
C HIS A 358 23.37 -18.01 1.97
N SER A 359 23.41 -16.87 1.28
CA SER A 359 23.80 -16.82 -0.13
C SER A 359 25.28 -16.53 -0.36
N ASP A 360 26.09 -16.37 0.71
CA ASP A 360 27.51 -15.93 0.68
C ASP A 360 27.74 -14.71 -0.23
N THR A 361 26.69 -13.97 -0.54
CA THR A 361 26.78 -12.79 -1.41
C THR A 361 27.02 -11.56 -0.56
N THR A 362 28.17 -10.97 -0.70
CA THR A 362 28.49 -9.56 -0.35
C THR A 362 27.73 -8.60 -1.26
N ALA A 363 26.82 -9.11 -2.11
CA ALA A 363 26.13 -8.33 -3.11
C ALA A 363 25.29 -7.22 -2.45
N GLU A 364 25.60 -5.97 -2.76
CA GLU A 364 24.80 -4.78 -2.46
C GLU A 364 23.34 -4.90 -2.93
N ASN A 365 23.03 -5.91 -3.73
CA ASN A 365 21.73 -6.20 -4.33
C ASN A 365 20.79 -7.04 -3.45
N ALA A 366 21.18 -7.43 -2.24
CA ALA A 366 20.24 -8.05 -1.32
C ALA A 366 19.25 -6.99 -0.82
N THR A 367 18.04 -7.06 -1.35
CA THR A 367 16.96 -6.17 -0.97
C THR A 367 16.29 -6.63 0.32
N SER A 368 15.59 -5.72 1.00
CA SER A 368 14.85 -5.99 2.25
C SER A 368 13.71 -7.00 2.12
N ALA A 369 13.41 -7.49 0.91
CA ALA A 369 12.36 -8.45 0.64
C ALA A 369 12.68 -9.31 -0.58
N SER A 370 12.02 -10.48 -0.71
CA SER A 370 12.14 -11.37 -1.87
C SER A 370 11.52 -10.81 -3.16
N HIS A 371 11.01 -9.59 -3.17
CA HIS A 371 10.11 -9.04 -4.20
C HIS A 371 8.82 -9.83 -4.41
N THR A 372 8.43 -10.66 -3.43
CA THR A 372 7.19 -11.41 -3.40
C THR A 372 6.78 -11.60 -1.94
N ILE A 373 5.79 -10.86 -1.49
CA ILE A 373 5.40 -10.81 -0.07
C ILE A 373 5.11 -12.18 0.54
N PRO A 374 4.38 -13.12 -0.11
CA PRO A 374 4.17 -14.44 0.47
C PRO A 374 5.46 -15.18 0.82
N VAL A 375 6.50 -15.07 -0.02
CA VAL A 375 7.79 -15.72 0.19
C VAL A 375 8.58 -15.04 1.32
N THR A 376 8.56 -13.70 1.37
CA THR A 376 9.17 -12.97 2.48
C THR A 376 8.54 -13.36 3.82
N ILE A 377 7.20 -13.37 3.90
CA ILE A 377 6.48 -13.75 5.13
C ILE A 377 6.76 -15.22 5.50
N ALA A 378 6.76 -16.12 4.52
CA ALA A 378 7.08 -17.54 4.76
C ALA A 378 8.50 -17.71 5.34
N ALA A 379 9.50 -17.02 4.81
CA ALA A 379 10.87 -17.06 5.30
C ALA A 379 11.02 -16.45 6.70
N GLU A 380 10.42 -15.28 6.92
CA GLU A 380 10.53 -14.55 8.20
C GLU A 380 9.67 -15.17 9.30
N GLN A 381 8.41 -15.49 9.00
CA GLN A 381 7.38 -15.77 9.99
C GLN A 381 6.92 -17.24 9.97
N GLY A 382 7.44 -18.04 9.05
CA GLY A 382 7.07 -19.45 8.93
C GLY A 382 5.60 -19.68 8.54
N ILE A 383 5.12 -20.88 8.81
CA ILE A 383 3.73 -21.29 8.54
C ILE A 383 2.71 -20.39 9.29
N PRO A 384 2.90 -20.02 10.57
CA PRO A 384 1.95 -19.16 11.27
C PRO A 384 1.76 -17.81 10.61
N GLY A 385 2.85 -17.13 10.21
CA GLY A 385 2.78 -15.86 9.52
C GLY A 385 2.12 -15.97 8.15
N LEU A 386 2.51 -16.99 7.38
CA LEU A 386 1.91 -17.25 6.06
C LEU A 386 0.40 -17.55 6.18
N ALA A 387 -0.01 -18.34 7.18
CA ALA A 387 -1.42 -18.66 7.41
C ALA A 387 -2.24 -17.41 7.78
N VAL A 388 -1.72 -16.56 8.68
CA VAL A 388 -2.37 -15.28 9.04
C VAL A 388 -2.46 -14.36 7.81
N TYR A 389 -1.41 -14.26 7.01
CA TYR A 389 -1.39 -13.45 5.79
C TYR A 389 -2.44 -13.94 4.77
N LEU A 390 -2.48 -15.25 4.49
CA LEU A 390 -3.46 -15.81 3.55
C LEU A 390 -4.89 -15.66 4.07
N ALA A 391 -5.12 -15.88 5.37
CA ALA A 391 -6.42 -15.63 5.99
C ALA A 391 -6.83 -14.16 5.87
N LEU A 392 -5.88 -13.22 6.08
CA LEU A 392 -6.11 -11.78 5.92
C LEU A 392 -6.51 -11.42 4.49
N LEU A 393 -5.82 -11.99 3.49
CA LEU A 393 -6.18 -11.79 2.08
C LEU A 393 -7.58 -12.35 1.79
N LEU A 394 -7.87 -13.59 2.17
CA LEU A 394 -9.17 -14.24 1.94
C LEU A 394 -10.32 -13.45 2.57
N VAL A 395 -10.17 -13.07 3.84
CA VAL A 395 -11.20 -12.29 4.54
C VAL A 395 -11.28 -10.86 4.00
N GLY A 396 -10.16 -10.25 3.66
CA GLY A 396 -10.11 -8.93 3.02
C GLY A 396 -10.86 -8.93 1.67
N PHE A 397 -10.59 -9.90 0.81
CA PHE A 397 -11.34 -10.08 -0.43
C PHE A 397 -12.82 -10.32 -0.18
N PHE A 398 -13.16 -11.22 0.73
CA PHE A 398 -14.54 -11.50 1.03
C PHE A 398 -15.30 -10.24 1.51
N VAL A 399 -14.75 -9.49 2.46
CA VAL A 399 -15.37 -8.28 3.01
C VAL A 399 -15.52 -7.18 1.95
N LEU A 400 -14.51 -6.98 1.11
CA LEU A 400 -14.53 -5.92 0.10
C LEU A 400 -15.41 -6.28 -1.11
N PHE A 401 -15.40 -7.54 -1.55
CA PHE A 401 -16.16 -7.99 -2.72
C PHE A 401 -17.61 -8.34 -2.39
N SER A 402 -17.89 -8.79 -1.16
CA SER A 402 -19.27 -9.12 -0.73
C SER A 402 -20.14 -7.86 -0.78
N GLY A 403 -21.08 -7.85 -1.73
CA GLY A 403 -21.99 -6.73 -1.96
C GLY A 403 -21.33 -5.48 -2.58
N ALA A 404 -20.13 -5.60 -3.17
CA ALA A 404 -19.47 -4.48 -3.84
C ALA A 404 -20.33 -3.89 -4.98
N GLY A 405 -21.07 -4.73 -5.72
CA GLY A 405 -21.99 -4.27 -6.78
C GLY A 405 -23.09 -3.31 -6.33
N ARG A 406 -23.28 -3.11 -5.02
CA ARG A 406 -24.29 -2.17 -4.50
C ARG A 406 -23.94 -0.70 -4.73
N SER A 407 -22.65 -0.36 -4.82
CA SER A 407 -22.25 1.02 -5.01
C SER A 407 -20.89 1.15 -5.73
N PRO A 408 -20.73 2.13 -6.63
CA PRO A 408 -19.46 2.36 -7.33
C PRO A 408 -18.25 2.54 -6.40
N PRO A 409 -18.31 3.25 -5.26
CA PRO A 409 -17.17 3.34 -4.33
C PRO A 409 -16.71 1.98 -3.81
N ARG A 410 -17.62 1.05 -3.51
CA ARG A 410 -17.25 -0.30 -3.06
C ARG A 410 -16.59 -1.12 -4.15
N ILE A 411 -17.06 -0.99 -5.40
CA ILE A 411 -16.42 -1.62 -6.56
C ILE A 411 -15.00 -1.07 -6.73
N ALA A 412 -14.82 0.26 -6.65
CA ALA A 412 -13.51 0.89 -6.75
C ALA A 412 -12.53 0.36 -5.69
N LEU A 413 -12.97 0.24 -4.43
CA LEU A 413 -12.13 -0.28 -3.34
C LEU A 413 -11.77 -1.75 -3.54
N ALA A 414 -12.72 -2.59 -3.97
CA ALA A 414 -12.46 -3.99 -4.30
C ALA A 414 -11.45 -4.13 -5.43
N ALA A 415 -11.59 -3.33 -6.50
CA ALA A 415 -10.68 -3.30 -7.64
C ALA A 415 -9.28 -2.79 -7.23
N CYS A 416 -9.20 -1.71 -6.45
CA CYS A 416 -7.94 -1.19 -5.92
C CYS A 416 -7.24 -2.21 -5.00
N PHE A 417 -7.98 -2.90 -4.15
CA PHE A 417 -7.41 -3.92 -3.27
C PHE A 417 -6.85 -5.11 -4.06
N ALA A 418 -7.58 -5.61 -5.05
CA ALA A 418 -7.10 -6.68 -5.94
C ALA A 418 -5.82 -6.26 -6.67
N ALA A 419 -5.79 -5.05 -7.22
CA ALA A 419 -4.63 -4.47 -7.89
C ALA A 419 -3.43 -4.34 -6.93
N LEU A 420 -3.67 -3.86 -5.70
CA LEU A 420 -2.64 -3.73 -4.68
C LEU A 420 -2.05 -5.08 -4.28
N VAL A 421 -2.88 -6.10 -4.04
CA VAL A 421 -2.41 -7.45 -3.72
C VAL A 421 -1.53 -8.01 -4.83
N LEU A 422 -1.96 -7.92 -6.10
CA LEU A 422 -1.14 -8.35 -7.24
C LEU A 422 0.19 -7.59 -7.28
N HIS A 423 0.16 -6.28 -7.09
CA HIS A 423 1.37 -5.47 -7.09
C HIS A 423 2.36 -5.92 -6.01
N THR A 424 1.88 -6.24 -4.80
CA THR A 424 2.74 -6.69 -3.70
C THR A 424 3.28 -8.11 -3.90
N TRP A 425 2.63 -8.92 -4.74
CA TRP A 425 3.14 -10.24 -5.14
C TRP A 425 4.23 -10.16 -6.21
N THR A 426 4.32 -9.05 -6.91
CA THR A 426 5.32 -8.79 -7.94
C THR A 426 6.34 -7.72 -7.55
N TYR A 427 6.21 -7.15 -6.33
CA TYR A 427 7.10 -6.14 -5.78
C TYR A 427 7.28 -6.36 -4.27
N ALA A 428 6.86 -5.42 -3.40
CA ALA A 428 7.01 -5.51 -1.95
C ALA A 428 5.96 -4.64 -1.23
N ASP A 429 6.04 -4.57 0.10
CA ASP A 429 5.33 -3.66 0.99
C ASP A 429 3.80 -3.86 1.02
N PHE A 430 3.33 -4.92 1.69
CA PHE A 430 1.89 -5.10 1.91
C PHE A 430 1.42 -4.41 3.20
N LEU A 431 1.85 -4.85 4.38
CA LEU A 431 1.49 -4.22 5.66
C LEU A 431 2.40 -3.03 6.02
N GLU A 432 3.51 -2.85 5.32
CA GLU A 432 4.40 -1.69 5.44
C GLU A 432 3.94 -0.52 4.53
N ASP A 433 2.84 -0.70 3.78
CA ASP A 433 2.23 0.34 2.96
C ASP A 433 0.95 0.88 3.59
N PRO A 434 0.84 2.19 3.85
CA PRO A 434 -0.35 2.80 4.41
C PRO A 434 -1.58 2.67 3.49
N LEU A 435 -1.38 2.46 2.16
CA LEU A 435 -2.47 2.25 1.21
C LEU A 435 -3.27 0.99 1.52
N THR A 436 -2.61 -0.11 1.93
CA THR A 436 -3.27 -1.34 2.36
C THR A 436 -4.26 -1.08 3.49
N TRP A 437 -3.80 -0.43 4.54
CA TRP A 437 -4.60 -0.12 5.73
C TRP A 437 -5.72 0.88 5.43
N THR A 438 -5.44 1.84 4.53
CA THR A 438 -6.43 2.83 4.09
C THR A 438 -7.56 2.16 3.31
N LEU A 439 -7.24 1.32 2.30
CA LEU A 439 -8.26 0.61 1.52
C LEU A 439 -9.10 -0.33 2.39
N LEU A 440 -8.45 -1.08 3.30
CA LEU A 440 -9.16 -1.96 4.23
C LEU A 440 -10.02 -1.17 5.23
N GLY A 441 -9.53 -0.04 5.75
CA GLY A 441 -10.28 0.79 6.70
C GLY A 441 -11.54 1.41 6.07
N ILE A 442 -11.40 2.00 4.89
CA ILE A 442 -12.54 2.54 4.13
C ILE A 442 -13.49 1.40 3.72
N GLY A 443 -12.92 0.26 3.28
CA GLY A 443 -13.71 -0.90 2.86
C GLY A 443 -14.55 -1.49 3.98
N VAL A 444 -13.98 -1.62 5.18
CA VAL A 444 -14.71 -2.07 6.39
C VAL A 444 -15.81 -1.10 6.76
N ALA A 445 -15.56 0.21 6.71
CA ALA A 445 -16.58 1.22 6.99
C ALA A 445 -17.77 1.09 6.04
N LEU A 446 -17.51 1.07 4.72
CA LEU A 446 -18.57 0.95 3.71
C LEU A 446 -19.24 -0.44 3.67
N ALA A 447 -18.62 -1.48 4.22
CA ALA A 447 -19.23 -2.80 4.32
C ALA A 447 -20.22 -2.92 5.49
N ARG A 448 -20.13 -2.02 6.49
CA ARG A 448 -21.04 -1.95 7.64
C ARG A 448 -22.33 -1.17 7.36
N GLU A 449 -22.31 -0.31 6.32
CA GLU A 449 -23.49 0.41 5.83
C GLU A 449 -24.37 -0.49 4.94
#